data_b0c41ae5726988e5060a23eb0a0b6e99
#
_entry.id   b0c41ae5726988e5060a23eb0a0b6e99
#
_cell.length_a   1.000
_cell.length_b   1.000
_cell.length_c   1.000
_cell.angle_alpha   90.00
_cell.angle_beta   90.00
_cell.angle_gamma   90.00
#
_symmetry.space_group_name_H-M   'P 1'
#
loop_
_entity.id
_entity.type
_entity.pdbx_description
1 polymer ?
#
loop_
_entity_poly.entity_id
_entity_poly.type
_entity_poly.pdbx_seq_one_letter_code
_entity_poly.pdbx_strand_id
1 'polypeptide(L)'
;MSRALFATISLYLLAGCGEPPQEAGAIPDMPRFAEERLAKGRSIWMGTCRNCHLLGVSGAPAVTDGPAWSPRLEKGAPALYRSALNGIKGDDGKYRMPPRGGNDRLKDEQVRQAVDYMIASVEALAGN
;
A
#
# COMPACT_ATOMS: atom_id res chain seq x y z
N MET A 1 24.72 -65.09 -25.91
CA MET A 1 23.38 -64.44 -25.94
C MET A 1 23.35 -63.53 -24.77
N SER A 2 23.82 -62.28 -24.94
CA SER A 2 23.82 -61.26 -23.85
C SER A 2 22.69 -60.25 -24.10
N ARG A 3 21.75 -60.19 -23.17
CA ARG A 3 20.63 -59.20 -23.17
C ARG A 3 21.11 -57.94 -22.43
N ALA A 4 21.34 -56.87 -23.14
CA ALA A 4 21.61 -55.57 -22.55
C ALA A 4 20.26 -54.93 -22.09
N LEU A 5 20.11 -54.67 -20.78
CA LEU A 5 19.02 -53.85 -20.24
C LEU A 5 19.37 -52.37 -20.40
N PHE A 6 18.63 -51.66 -21.21
CA PHE A 6 18.66 -50.19 -21.25
C PHE A 6 17.77 -49.65 -20.15
N ALA A 7 18.38 -49.08 -19.12
CA ALA A 7 17.66 -48.31 -18.09
C ALA A 7 17.43 -46.90 -18.61
N THR A 8 16.20 -46.55 -18.90
CA THR A 8 15.78 -45.18 -19.23
C THR A 8 15.65 -44.36 -17.95
N ILE A 9 16.58 -43.45 -17.74
CA ILE A 9 16.49 -42.46 -16.66
C ILE A 9 15.55 -41.35 -17.11
N SER A 10 14.36 -41.32 -16.53
CA SER A 10 13.36 -40.26 -16.75
C SER A 10 13.73 -39.06 -15.88
N LEU A 11 14.26 -38.00 -16.48
CA LEU A 11 14.60 -36.74 -15.80
C LEU A 11 13.35 -35.90 -15.64
N TYR A 12 12.74 -35.90 -14.43
CA TYR A 12 11.65 -35.01 -14.10
C TYR A 12 12.20 -33.59 -13.89
N LEU A 13 11.97 -32.71 -14.86
CA LEU A 13 12.17 -31.28 -14.73
C LEU A 13 11.05 -30.72 -13.85
N LEU A 14 11.36 -30.46 -12.57
CA LEU A 14 10.52 -29.65 -11.69
C LEU A 14 10.58 -28.20 -12.17
N ALA A 15 9.61 -27.80 -12.97
CA ALA A 15 9.37 -26.39 -13.27
C ALA A 15 8.86 -25.72 -11.98
N GLY A 16 9.77 -25.11 -11.22
CA GLY A 16 9.41 -24.22 -10.13
C GLY A 16 8.71 -22.98 -10.71
N CYS A 17 7.40 -22.84 -10.46
CA CYS A 17 6.70 -21.59 -10.65
C CYS A 17 7.20 -20.60 -9.59
N GLY A 18 8.33 -19.96 -9.84
CA GLY A 18 8.72 -18.77 -9.09
C GLY A 18 7.86 -17.60 -9.54
N GLU A 19 7.25 -16.92 -8.59
CA GLU A 19 6.59 -15.63 -8.85
C GLU A 19 7.60 -14.69 -9.52
N PRO A 20 7.19 -13.98 -10.59
CA PRO A 20 8.08 -13.02 -11.22
C PRO A 20 8.47 -11.94 -10.20
N PRO A 21 9.73 -11.46 -10.19
CA PRO A 21 10.14 -10.36 -9.33
C PRO A 21 9.22 -9.16 -9.59
N GLN A 22 8.66 -8.57 -8.54
CA GLN A 22 7.90 -7.31 -8.68
C GLN A 22 8.84 -6.25 -9.24
N GLU A 23 8.57 -5.80 -10.45
CA GLU A 23 9.36 -4.74 -11.08
C GLU A 23 9.27 -3.47 -10.24
N ALA A 24 10.42 -2.87 -9.93
CA ALA A 24 10.49 -1.59 -9.23
C ALA A 24 9.74 -0.53 -10.06
N GLY A 25 8.64 0.00 -9.50
CA GLY A 25 7.77 0.96 -10.18
C GLY A 25 6.43 0.40 -10.67
N ALA A 26 6.16 -0.90 -10.50
CA ALA A 26 4.84 -1.46 -10.77
C ALA A 26 3.78 -0.81 -9.86
N ILE A 27 2.64 -0.42 -10.45
CA ILE A 27 1.52 0.11 -9.67
C ILE A 27 0.95 -1.05 -8.83
N PRO A 28 0.96 -0.95 -7.49
CA PRO A 28 0.45 -2.03 -6.65
C PRO A 28 -1.05 -2.20 -6.85
N ASP A 29 -1.52 -3.45 -6.88
CA ASP A 29 -2.95 -3.71 -6.80
C ASP A 29 -3.44 -3.42 -5.39
N MET A 30 -4.24 -2.36 -5.28
CA MET A 30 -4.69 -1.86 -4.00
C MET A 30 -5.74 -2.78 -3.36
N PRO A 31 -5.56 -3.21 -2.10
CA PRO A 31 -6.44 -4.15 -1.42
C PRO A 31 -7.90 -3.75 -1.46
N ARG A 32 -8.78 -4.78 -1.50
CA ARG A 32 -10.23 -4.63 -1.40
C ARG A 32 -10.69 -5.31 -0.12
N PHE A 33 -11.37 -4.57 0.72
CA PHE A 33 -11.92 -5.07 1.97
C PHE A 33 -13.45 -5.14 1.88
N ALA A 34 -14.04 -6.19 2.45
CA ALA A 34 -15.50 -6.38 2.48
C ALA A 34 -16.18 -5.45 3.50
N GLU A 35 -15.45 -4.96 4.49
CA GLU A 35 -15.98 -4.04 5.49
C GLU A 35 -16.40 -2.72 4.83
N GLU A 36 -17.65 -2.31 5.06
CA GLU A 36 -18.26 -1.13 4.42
C GLU A 36 -17.46 0.16 4.64
N ARG A 37 -16.93 0.35 5.87
CA ARG A 37 -16.12 1.51 6.22
C ARG A 37 -14.85 1.59 5.37
N LEU A 38 -14.15 0.47 5.21
CA LEU A 38 -12.93 0.37 4.41
C LEU A 38 -13.24 0.47 2.91
N ALA A 39 -14.34 -0.09 2.45
CA ALA A 39 -14.78 0.03 1.06
C ALA A 39 -15.08 1.50 0.68
N LYS A 40 -15.77 2.24 1.56
CA LYS A 40 -15.99 3.69 1.41
C LYS A 40 -14.66 4.45 1.47
N GLY A 41 -13.82 4.13 2.44
CA GLY A 41 -12.48 4.70 2.59
C GLY A 41 -11.63 4.52 1.34
N ARG A 42 -11.68 3.32 0.71
CA ARG A 42 -11.01 3.03 -0.56
C ARG A 42 -11.43 4.00 -1.66
N SER A 43 -12.72 4.22 -1.82
CA SER A 43 -13.23 5.12 -2.87
C SER A 43 -12.71 6.55 -2.70
N ILE A 44 -12.67 7.04 -1.46
CA ILE A 44 -12.16 8.37 -1.13
C ILE A 44 -10.63 8.42 -1.33
N TRP A 45 -9.91 7.42 -0.84
CA TRP A 45 -8.47 7.31 -0.99
C TRP A 45 -8.06 7.28 -2.46
N MET A 46 -8.74 6.49 -3.28
CA MET A 46 -8.50 6.40 -4.73
C MET A 46 -8.78 7.72 -5.46
N GLY A 47 -9.71 8.55 -4.97
CA GLY A 47 -10.03 9.86 -5.55
C GLY A 47 -9.11 11.00 -5.11
N THR A 48 -8.37 10.84 -4.02
CA THR A 48 -7.61 11.95 -3.42
C THR A 48 -6.20 11.53 -3.01
N CYS A 49 -6.07 10.63 -2.03
CA CYS A 49 -4.81 10.34 -1.35
C CYS A 49 -3.80 9.60 -2.24
N ARG A 50 -4.30 8.74 -3.14
CA ARG A 50 -3.46 7.96 -4.07
C ARG A 50 -2.51 8.80 -4.90
N ASN A 51 -2.88 10.05 -5.21
CA ASN A 51 -2.08 10.91 -6.08
C ASN A 51 -0.64 11.11 -5.56
N CYS A 52 -0.49 11.09 -4.25
CA CYS A 52 0.83 11.16 -3.60
C CYS A 52 1.26 9.83 -2.98
N HIS A 53 0.34 9.12 -2.31
CA HIS A 53 0.69 7.96 -1.49
C HIS A 53 0.74 6.62 -2.23
N LEU A 54 0.30 6.55 -3.48
CA LEU A 54 0.42 5.31 -4.25
C LEU A 54 1.89 5.00 -4.57
N LEU A 55 2.63 6.00 -5.03
CA LEU A 55 4.02 5.86 -5.51
C LEU A 55 5.04 6.76 -4.77
N GLY A 56 4.65 7.44 -3.70
CA GLY A 56 5.56 8.30 -2.93
C GLY A 56 5.88 9.64 -3.58
N VAL A 57 4.94 10.22 -4.33
CA VAL A 57 5.13 11.49 -5.02
C VAL A 57 5.36 12.62 -4.02
N SER A 58 6.27 13.54 -4.33
CA SER A 58 6.61 14.72 -3.51
C SER A 58 7.07 14.38 -2.07
N GLY A 59 7.67 13.22 -1.87
CA GLY A 59 8.17 12.79 -0.57
C GLY A 59 7.08 12.24 0.37
N ALA A 60 5.87 12.01 -0.13
CA ALA A 60 4.86 11.26 0.62
C ALA A 60 5.33 9.80 0.80
N PRO A 61 5.11 9.17 1.96
CA PRO A 61 5.40 7.75 2.10
C PRO A 61 4.49 6.94 1.18
N ALA A 62 5.08 6.13 0.30
CA ALA A 62 4.30 5.22 -0.54
C ALA A 62 3.57 4.19 0.33
N VAL A 63 2.39 3.76 -0.10
CA VAL A 63 1.60 2.77 0.64
C VAL A 63 2.30 1.42 0.80
N THR A 64 3.28 1.13 -0.06
CA THR A 64 4.14 -0.06 -0.03
C THR A 64 5.42 0.10 0.79
N ASP A 65 5.72 1.30 1.28
CA ASP A 65 6.93 1.59 2.05
C ASP A 65 6.71 1.28 3.53
N GLY A 66 6.75 -0.01 3.88
CA GLY A 66 6.61 -0.49 5.26
C GLY A 66 7.54 0.21 6.26
N PRO A 67 8.85 0.35 6.00
CA PRO A 67 9.78 1.09 6.87
C PRO A 67 9.37 2.54 7.12
N ALA A 68 8.85 3.25 6.12
CA ALA A 68 8.36 4.61 6.31
C ALA A 68 7.04 4.64 7.11
N TRP A 69 6.22 3.60 7.01
CA TRP A 69 4.94 3.54 7.71
C TRP A 69 5.04 3.08 9.16
N SER A 70 5.96 2.16 9.50
CA SER A 70 6.10 1.61 10.85
C SER A 70 6.07 2.68 11.95
N PRO A 71 6.94 3.71 11.96
CA PRO A 71 6.93 4.73 13.02
C PRO A 71 5.70 5.64 12.99
N ARG A 72 4.94 5.63 11.89
CA ARG A 72 3.68 6.36 11.78
C ARG A 72 2.52 5.58 12.39
N LEU A 73 2.45 4.28 12.12
CA LEU A 73 1.44 3.37 12.67
C LEU A 73 1.54 3.26 14.19
N GLU A 74 2.75 3.27 14.74
CA GLU A 74 3.00 3.28 16.19
C GLU A 74 2.35 4.47 16.92
N LYS A 75 2.13 5.59 16.24
CA LYS A 75 1.43 6.75 16.80
C LYS A 75 -0.08 6.55 16.94
N GLY A 76 -0.60 5.49 16.34
CA GLY A 76 -2.01 5.14 16.33
C GLY A 76 -2.89 5.98 15.40
N ALA A 77 -4.04 5.43 15.03
CA ALA A 77 -4.99 6.04 14.11
C ALA A 77 -5.39 7.49 14.46
N PRO A 78 -5.62 7.87 15.74
CA PRO A 78 -5.96 9.26 16.08
C PRO A 78 -4.91 10.29 15.66
N ALA A 79 -3.62 9.93 15.71
CA ALA A 79 -2.54 10.81 15.26
C ALA A 79 -2.54 10.96 13.74
N LEU A 80 -2.78 9.85 13.03
CA LEU A 80 -2.87 9.84 11.57
C LEU A 80 -4.09 10.63 11.07
N TYR A 81 -5.24 10.51 11.75
CA TYR A 81 -6.41 11.35 11.45
C TYR A 81 -6.09 12.84 11.56
N ARG A 82 -5.43 13.26 12.66
CA ARG A 82 -5.04 14.68 12.83
C ARG A 82 -4.12 15.14 11.71
N SER A 83 -3.15 14.33 11.32
CA SER A 83 -2.23 14.64 10.23
C SER A 83 -2.97 14.80 8.90
N ALA A 84 -3.91 13.93 8.60
CA ALA A 84 -4.70 14.00 7.38
C ALA A 84 -5.69 15.16 7.36
N LEU A 85 -6.33 15.46 8.51
CA LEU A 85 -7.31 16.54 8.62
C LEU A 85 -6.64 17.92 8.56
N ASN A 86 -5.51 18.10 9.26
CA ASN A 86 -4.88 19.40 9.44
C ASN A 86 -3.70 19.64 8.49
N GLY A 87 -3.25 18.57 7.79
CA GLY A 87 -2.03 18.60 7.01
C GLY A 87 -0.76 18.53 7.88
N ILE A 88 0.37 18.44 7.20
CA ILE A 88 1.70 18.40 7.82
C ILE A 88 2.54 19.51 7.19
N LYS A 89 3.05 20.41 8.03
CA LYS A 89 3.98 21.47 7.60
C LYS A 89 5.42 21.03 7.78
N GLY A 90 6.29 21.50 6.90
CA GLY A 90 7.73 21.45 7.09
C GLY A 90 8.25 22.64 7.91
N ASP A 91 9.54 22.65 8.18
CA ASP A 91 10.22 23.72 8.95
C ASP A 91 10.14 25.09 8.26
N ASP A 92 9.95 25.10 6.95
CA ASP A 92 9.74 26.30 6.12
C ASP A 92 8.28 26.82 6.18
N GLY A 93 7.43 26.22 6.99
CA GLY A 93 6.01 26.55 7.14
C GLY A 93 5.11 26.12 6.01
N LYS A 94 5.67 25.56 4.91
CA LYS A 94 4.89 25.06 3.79
C LYS A 94 4.33 23.67 4.06
N TYR A 95 3.19 23.36 3.49
CA TYR A 95 2.63 22.02 3.61
C TYR A 95 3.46 21.00 2.83
N ARG A 96 3.91 19.95 3.54
CA ARG A 96 4.44 18.71 2.96
C ARG A 96 3.30 17.78 2.60
N MET A 97 2.25 17.77 3.43
CA MET A 97 0.97 17.17 3.15
C MET A 97 -0.12 18.21 3.37
N PRO A 98 -0.90 18.59 2.35
CA PRO A 98 -1.97 19.55 2.54
C PRO A 98 -3.11 18.96 3.37
N PRO A 99 -3.89 19.79 4.12
CA PRO A 99 -5.09 19.34 4.79
C PRO A 99 -6.02 18.59 3.85
N ARG A 100 -6.60 17.47 4.33
CA ARG A 100 -7.54 16.63 3.57
C ARG A 100 -6.99 16.13 2.22
N GLY A 101 -5.64 16.03 2.09
CA GLY A 101 -5.00 15.68 0.82
C GLY A 101 -5.20 16.72 -0.28
N GLY A 102 -5.50 17.96 0.09
CA GLY A 102 -5.80 19.06 -0.84
C GLY A 102 -7.25 19.10 -1.34
N ASN A 103 -8.12 18.26 -0.79
CA ASN A 103 -9.55 18.25 -1.13
C ASN A 103 -10.40 18.76 0.06
N ASP A 104 -10.61 20.04 0.11
CA ASP A 104 -11.37 20.75 1.16
C ASP A 104 -12.86 20.40 1.22
N ARG A 105 -13.40 19.74 0.19
CA ARG A 105 -14.78 19.26 0.13
C ARG A 105 -15.02 18.00 0.95
N LEU A 106 -13.96 17.26 1.32
CA LEU A 106 -14.08 16.06 2.14
C LEU A 106 -14.51 16.42 3.55
N LYS A 107 -15.53 15.73 4.05
CA LYS A 107 -15.94 15.81 5.47
C LYS A 107 -14.91 15.05 6.33
N ASP A 108 -14.83 15.41 7.62
CA ASP A 108 -13.92 14.78 8.59
C ASP A 108 -14.04 13.27 8.61
N GLU A 109 -15.28 12.76 8.61
CA GLU A 109 -15.53 11.32 8.61
C GLU A 109 -15.01 10.64 7.34
N GLN A 110 -15.14 11.27 6.19
CA GLN A 110 -14.61 10.76 4.93
C GLN A 110 -13.09 10.68 4.93
N VAL A 111 -12.42 11.70 5.49
CA VAL A 111 -10.96 11.70 5.67
C VAL A 111 -10.54 10.56 6.59
N ARG A 112 -11.25 10.34 7.72
CA ARG A 112 -10.95 9.23 8.63
C ARG A 112 -11.13 7.87 7.96
N GLN A 113 -12.20 7.67 7.21
CA GLN A 113 -12.42 6.43 6.44
C GLN A 113 -11.29 6.18 5.43
N ALA A 114 -10.81 7.21 4.74
CA ALA A 114 -9.68 7.08 3.83
C ALA A 114 -8.37 6.73 4.56
N VAL A 115 -8.15 7.28 5.76
CA VAL A 115 -7.00 6.93 6.61
C VAL A 115 -7.11 5.49 7.11
N ASP A 116 -8.29 5.04 7.56
CA ASP A 116 -8.50 3.65 7.98
C ASP A 116 -8.19 2.68 6.85
N TYR A 117 -8.68 2.97 5.64
CA TYR A 117 -8.36 2.19 4.46
C TYR A 117 -6.86 2.16 4.18
N MET A 118 -6.18 3.29 4.30
CA MET A 118 -4.75 3.38 4.07
C MET A 118 -3.95 2.56 5.08
N ILE A 119 -4.31 2.63 6.38
CA ILE A 119 -3.70 1.81 7.43
C ILE A 119 -3.85 0.33 7.09
N ALA A 120 -5.08 -0.13 6.85
CA ALA A 120 -5.36 -1.51 6.50
C ALA A 120 -4.61 -1.97 5.22
N SER A 121 -4.46 -1.06 4.24
CA SER A 121 -3.73 -1.38 3.01
C SER A 121 -2.23 -1.51 3.23
N VAL A 122 -1.63 -0.63 4.03
CA VAL A 122 -0.20 -0.72 4.39
C VAL A 122 0.07 -2.04 5.12
N GLU A 123 -0.77 -2.40 6.09
CA GLU A 123 -0.64 -3.66 6.84
C GLU A 123 -0.77 -4.88 5.93
N ALA A 124 -1.75 -4.89 5.04
CA ALA A 124 -1.96 -5.98 4.09
C ALA A 124 -0.81 -6.14 3.08
N LEU A 125 -0.23 -5.03 2.61
CA LEU A 125 0.87 -5.03 1.64
C LEU A 125 2.22 -5.34 2.30
N ALA A 126 2.39 -5.07 3.59
CA ALA A 126 3.60 -5.42 4.35
C ALA A 126 3.66 -6.91 4.73
N GLY A 127 2.52 -7.62 4.73
CA GLY A 127 2.43 -9.04 5.07
C GLY A 127 2.65 -10.00 3.88
N ASN A 128 2.85 -9.45 2.69
CA ASN A 128 3.16 -10.20 1.47
C ASN A 128 4.63 -10.00 1.10
#